data_0f7dd61fc0844ed4257d0b62d64c0cb7
#
_entry.id   0f7dd61fc0844ed4257d0b62d64c0cb7
#
_cell.length_a   1.000
_cell.length_b   1.000
_cell.length_c   1.000
_cell.angle_alpha   90.00
_cell.angle_beta   90.00
_cell.angle_gamma   90.00
#
_symmetry.space_group_name_H-M   'P 1'
#
loop_
_entity.id
_entity.type
_entity.pdbx_description
1 polymer ?
#
loop_
_entity_poly.entity_id
_entity_poly.type
_entity_poly.pdbx_seq_one_letter_code
_entity_poly.pdbx_strand_id
1 'polypeptide(L)'
;LAGKRYVILTKQSNDSEYQLLILANSPDRFYYGDAVTEYGFDETGFSAQLMQGLTTLADFCTNMLTAPLAVPSVSVIPYSGNGQVIPMSYLLEVDKIDHTTKIENTDGTPLMLTRAIAKMVIVNKATNFELKGVVAVMNVPRQGPLHTLDGLIRDNTSNLTEYRNDAAYSSLLVQADFIDGGESTENDPVYLYESDMRNNTHLIIQGAYGGRDYFYKMAIVNKDVQLMDLQRNHSYQFTIVTAKGPGYDTVEDAKASKPSNTALDYEISVDNRDSYEVVANNDFFLGVSNSVFIAYTS
;
A
#
# COMPACT_ATOMS: atom_id res chain seq x y z
N LEU A 1 12.30 -11.40 16.82
CA LEU A 1 12.51 -10.63 15.60
C LEU A 1 13.39 -9.42 15.92
N ALA A 2 14.68 -9.49 15.59
CA ALA A 2 15.59 -8.35 15.69
C ALA A 2 15.33 -7.42 14.48
N GLY A 3 14.28 -6.60 14.57
CA GLY A 3 14.02 -5.58 13.57
C GLY A 3 15.05 -4.45 13.70
N LYS A 4 15.68 -4.09 12.59
CA LYS A 4 16.49 -2.87 12.53
C LYS A 4 15.58 -1.67 12.76
N ARG A 5 16.01 -0.74 13.59
CA ARG A 5 15.32 0.51 13.87
C ARG A 5 16.17 1.66 13.38
N TYR A 6 15.59 2.53 12.60
CA TYR A 6 16.26 3.72 12.11
C TYR A 6 15.53 4.95 12.66
N VAL A 7 16.26 5.87 13.20
CA VAL A 7 15.78 7.17 13.66
C VAL A 7 16.54 8.23 12.90
N ILE A 8 15.82 9.03 12.13
CA ILE A 8 16.38 10.18 11.43
C ILE A 8 16.08 11.42 12.26
N LEU A 9 17.11 12.14 12.64
CA LEU A 9 17.00 13.35 13.42
C LEU A 9 17.20 14.54 12.51
N THR A 10 16.20 15.42 12.41
CA THR A 10 16.32 16.70 11.74
C THR A 10 16.39 17.79 12.79
N LYS A 11 17.58 18.40 12.98
CA LYS A 11 17.76 19.55 13.86
C LYS A 11 17.34 20.82 13.13
N GLN A 12 16.35 21.54 13.67
CA GLN A 12 16.06 22.89 13.21
C GLN A 12 17.00 23.91 13.86
N SER A 13 17.41 24.93 13.11
CA SER A 13 18.51 25.82 13.47
C SER A 13 18.21 26.83 14.58
N ASN A 14 16.96 26.95 15.02
CA ASN A 14 16.54 27.89 16.04
C ASN A 14 15.75 27.19 17.15
N ASP A 15 16.41 26.89 18.19
CA ASP A 15 15.84 26.46 19.48
C ASP A 15 14.61 25.54 19.40
N SER A 16 14.89 24.27 19.51
CA SER A 16 14.13 23.38 20.35
C SER A 16 13.06 22.45 19.80
N GLU A 17 12.72 22.43 18.54
CA GLU A 17 11.81 21.39 18.03
C GLU A 17 12.58 20.38 17.17
N TYR A 18 12.50 19.11 17.52
CA TYR A 18 13.08 18.03 16.75
C TYR A 18 11.97 17.18 16.14
N GLN A 19 12.18 16.76 14.91
CA GLN A 19 11.32 15.80 14.25
C GLN A 19 12.05 14.47 14.11
N LEU A 20 11.48 13.42 14.71
CA LEU A 20 12.00 12.07 14.66
C LEU A 20 11.21 11.27 13.62
N LEU A 21 11.83 10.92 12.49
CA LEU A 21 11.26 9.99 11.57
C LEU A 21 11.56 8.56 12.03
N ILE A 22 10.54 7.87 12.48
CA ILE A 22 10.59 6.50 12.96
C ILE A 22 10.21 5.58 11.80
N LEU A 23 11.09 4.64 11.47
CA LEU A 23 10.84 3.61 10.47
C LEU A 23 10.84 2.24 11.13
N ALA A 24 9.79 1.46 10.90
CA ALA A 24 9.71 0.06 11.28
C ALA A 24 9.64 -0.81 10.03
N ASN A 25 10.20 -2.02 10.12
CA ASN A 25 10.30 -2.94 8.98
C ASN A 25 10.93 -2.28 7.74
N SER A 26 11.81 -1.31 7.97
CA SER A 26 12.51 -0.61 6.88
C SER A 26 13.36 -1.59 6.07
N PRO A 27 13.46 -1.43 4.75
CA PRO A 27 14.49 -2.10 3.98
C PRO A 27 15.89 -1.69 4.45
N ASP A 28 16.91 -2.46 4.10
CA ASP A 28 18.30 -2.17 4.49
C ASP A 28 18.87 -0.92 3.79
N ARG A 29 18.27 -0.52 2.68
CA ARG A 29 18.66 0.61 1.85
C ARG A 29 17.44 1.35 1.35
N PHE A 30 17.63 2.60 0.96
CA PHE A 30 16.60 3.42 0.32
C PHE A 30 17.09 3.95 -1.04
N TYR A 31 16.17 4.35 -1.87
CA TYR A 31 16.39 5.09 -3.12
C TYR A 31 15.97 6.54 -2.90
N TYR A 32 16.51 7.46 -3.66
CA TYR A 32 16.16 8.88 -3.51
C TYR A 32 15.80 9.50 -4.86
N GLY A 33 14.60 10.09 -4.92
CA GLY A 33 14.06 10.66 -6.17
C GLY A 33 13.80 9.59 -7.22
N ASP A 34 14.19 9.86 -8.44
CA ASP A 34 14.11 8.91 -9.56
C ASP A 34 15.43 8.14 -9.77
N ALA A 35 16.34 8.23 -8.78
CA ALA A 35 17.63 7.59 -8.86
C ALA A 35 17.49 6.06 -8.83
N VAL A 36 18.35 5.41 -9.62
CA VAL A 36 18.56 3.95 -9.56
C VAL A 36 19.62 3.57 -8.53
N THR A 37 20.17 4.56 -7.82
CA THR A 37 21.25 4.38 -6.85
C THR A 37 20.67 4.12 -5.48
N GLU A 38 21.19 3.09 -4.81
CA GLU A 38 20.86 2.73 -3.44
C GLU A 38 21.72 3.52 -2.47
N TYR A 39 21.11 3.96 -1.36
CA TYR A 39 21.75 4.66 -0.26
C TYR A 39 21.57 3.88 1.05
N GLY A 40 22.59 3.88 1.90
CA GLY A 40 22.52 3.34 3.25
C GLY A 40 21.77 4.28 4.18
N PHE A 41 21.21 3.72 5.27
CA PHE A 41 20.68 4.51 6.39
C PHE A 41 21.82 4.88 7.34
N ASP A 42 22.78 5.64 6.82
CA ASP A 42 23.97 6.10 7.51
C ASP A 42 24.27 7.57 7.16
N GLU A 43 25.28 8.16 7.82
CA GLU A 43 25.66 9.54 7.57
C GLU A 43 26.02 9.81 6.11
N THR A 44 26.69 8.87 5.45
CA THR A 44 27.11 9.02 4.04
C THR A 44 25.89 9.03 3.12
N GLY A 45 24.95 8.10 3.31
CA GLY A 45 23.73 8.01 2.51
C GLY A 45 22.83 9.24 2.69
N PHE A 46 22.69 9.73 3.90
CA PHE A 46 21.87 10.92 4.19
C PHE A 46 22.54 12.21 3.75
N SER A 47 23.83 12.42 4.01
CA SER A 47 24.54 13.64 3.62
C SER A 47 24.61 13.84 2.11
N ALA A 48 24.53 12.78 1.34
CA ALA A 48 24.45 12.86 -0.11
C ALA A 48 23.13 13.48 -0.62
N GLN A 49 22.04 13.41 0.19
CA GLN A 49 20.70 13.83 -0.18
C GLN A 49 20.20 15.03 0.63
N LEU A 50 20.70 15.21 1.83
CA LEU A 50 20.27 16.28 2.74
C LEU A 50 21.21 17.48 2.60
N MET A 51 20.77 18.50 1.92
CA MET A 51 21.51 19.78 1.82
C MET A 51 20.99 20.73 2.88
N GLN A 52 21.84 21.09 3.82
CA GLN A 52 21.51 22.00 4.93
C GLN A 52 20.88 23.31 4.41
N GLY A 53 19.69 23.61 4.90
CA GLY A 53 18.96 24.83 4.54
C GLY A 53 18.29 24.81 3.15
N LEU A 54 18.38 23.69 2.42
CA LEU A 54 17.76 23.52 1.09
C LEU A 54 16.76 22.37 1.07
N THR A 55 17.11 21.20 1.61
CA THR A 55 16.21 20.04 1.61
C THR A 55 15.20 20.21 2.74
N THR A 56 13.92 20.32 2.39
CA THR A 56 12.84 20.30 3.38
C THR A 56 12.52 18.87 3.83
N LEU A 57 11.88 18.70 4.98
CA LEU A 57 11.39 17.42 5.42
C LEU A 57 10.41 16.81 4.42
N ALA A 58 9.52 17.63 3.86
CA ALA A 58 8.57 17.20 2.85
C ALA A 58 9.26 16.64 1.60
N ASP A 59 10.27 17.36 1.09
CA ASP A 59 11.05 16.90 -0.06
C ASP A 59 11.77 15.59 0.26
N PHE A 60 12.39 15.51 1.45
CA PHE A 60 13.11 14.30 1.85
C PHE A 60 12.18 13.09 1.95
N CYS A 61 11.05 13.22 2.67
CA CYS A 61 10.08 12.14 2.84
C CYS A 61 9.50 11.69 1.49
N THR A 62 9.12 12.63 0.64
CA THR A 62 8.55 12.34 -0.68
C THR A 62 9.54 11.58 -1.59
N ASN A 63 10.84 11.84 -1.44
CA ASN A 63 11.88 11.28 -2.30
C ASN A 63 12.62 10.07 -1.71
N MET A 64 12.42 9.72 -0.45
CA MET A 64 13.00 8.53 0.18
C MET A 64 12.13 7.30 -0.13
N LEU A 65 12.56 6.49 -1.09
CA LEU A 65 11.76 5.47 -1.74
C LEU A 65 12.22 4.05 -1.42
N THR A 66 11.31 3.09 -1.58
CA THR A 66 11.61 1.66 -1.62
C THR A 66 12.40 1.30 -2.89
N ALA A 67 12.94 0.08 -2.94
CA ALA A 67 13.52 -0.46 -4.17
C ALA A 67 12.47 -0.49 -5.32
N PRO A 68 12.88 -0.21 -6.55
CA PRO A 68 11.96 -0.27 -7.68
C PRO A 68 11.55 -1.71 -7.97
N LEU A 69 10.25 -1.92 -8.20
CA LEU A 69 9.74 -3.19 -8.68
C LEU A 69 10.25 -3.50 -10.09
N ALA A 70 10.37 -4.78 -10.41
CA ALA A 70 10.83 -5.21 -11.72
C ALA A 70 9.94 -4.71 -12.88
N VAL A 71 10.52 -4.50 -14.03
CA VAL A 71 9.83 -4.17 -15.29
C VAL A 71 10.13 -5.24 -16.32
N PRO A 72 9.20 -5.50 -17.25
CA PRO A 72 7.93 -4.81 -17.49
C PRO A 72 6.81 -5.17 -16.53
N SER A 73 6.92 -6.26 -15.77
CA SER A 73 5.87 -6.76 -14.88
C SER A 73 6.45 -7.43 -13.64
N VAL A 74 5.65 -7.58 -12.63
CA VAL A 74 5.95 -8.28 -11.38
C VAL A 74 5.07 -9.52 -11.31
N SER A 75 5.68 -10.70 -11.25
CA SER A 75 4.96 -11.99 -11.11
C SER A 75 4.62 -12.33 -9.65
N VAL A 76 5.18 -11.61 -8.70
CA VAL A 76 4.90 -11.77 -7.27
C VAL A 76 4.47 -10.42 -6.72
N ILE A 77 3.30 -10.39 -6.11
CA ILE A 77 2.80 -9.19 -5.43
C ILE A 77 3.71 -8.92 -4.22
N PRO A 78 4.29 -7.73 -4.12
CA PRO A 78 5.10 -7.37 -2.96
C PRO A 78 4.32 -7.53 -1.66
N TYR A 79 4.96 -8.04 -0.63
CA TYR A 79 4.37 -8.24 0.70
C TYR A 79 3.25 -9.29 0.80
N SER A 80 2.83 -9.92 -0.29
CA SER A 80 1.82 -10.98 -0.27
C SER A 80 2.48 -12.34 -0.12
N GLY A 81 2.27 -13.01 1.03
CA GLY A 81 2.69 -14.41 1.26
C GLY A 81 4.18 -14.75 1.10
N ASN A 82 5.04 -13.75 0.81
CA ASN A 82 6.44 -13.94 0.45
C ASN A 82 7.44 -13.73 1.61
N GLY A 83 6.92 -13.52 2.83
CA GLY A 83 7.74 -13.28 4.02
C GLY A 83 8.36 -11.89 4.10
N GLN A 84 8.13 -11.01 3.14
CA GLN A 84 8.55 -9.62 3.22
C GLN A 84 7.71 -8.88 4.26
N VAL A 85 8.37 -8.06 5.05
CA VAL A 85 7.70 -7.24 6.08
C VAL A 85 7.33 -5.88 5.49
N ILE A 86 6.11 -5.43 5.79
CA ILE A 86 5.58 -4.16 5.30
C ILE A 86 6.30 -3.00 5.99
N PRO A 87 6.94 -2.08 5.25
CA PRO A 87 7.53 -0.87 5.83
C PRO A 87 6.45 0.01 6.46
N MET A 88 6.76 0.55 7.62
CA MET A 88 5.88 1.45 8.35
C MET A 88 6.67 2.65 8.87
N SER A 89 6.00 3.78 9.04
CA SER A 89 6.63 5.00 9.47
C SER A 89 5.75 5.85 10.37
N TYR A 90 6.38 6.69 11.17
CA TYR A 90 5.74 7.73 11.98
C TYR A 90 6.69 8.92 12.10
N LEU A 91 6.14 10.12 12.07
CA LEU A 91 6.88 11.35 12.35
C LEU A 91 6.47 11.86 13.73
N LEU A 92 7.41 11.85 14.67
CA LEU A 92 7.21 12.30 16.04
C LEU A 92 7.90 13.65 16.25
N GLU A 93 7.18 14.62 16.79
CA GLU A 93 7.73 15.88 17.25
C GLU A 93 8.12 15.78 18.73
N VAL A 94 9.33 16.23 19.07
CA VAL A 94 9.84 16.24 20.45
C VAL A 94 10.59 17.56 20.74
N ASP A 95 10.40 18.08 21.92
CA ASP A 95 11.04 19.35 22.34
C ASP A 95 12.55 19.21 22.52
N LYS A 96 13.02 18.00 22.81
CA LYS A 96 14.44 17.73 23.06
C LYS A 96 14.79 16.27 22.78
N ILE A 97 16.06 16.01 22.60
CA ILE A 97 16.63 14.68 22.48
C ILE A 97 17.66 14.49 23.58
N ASP A 98 17.26 13.78 24.63
CA ASP A 98 18.11 13.37 25.74
C ASP A 98 17.62 12.05 26.35
N HIS A 99 18.23 11.63 27.45
CA HIS A 99 17.86 10.38 28.12
C HIS A 99 16.44 10.38 28.74
N THR A 100 15.74 11.51 28.72
CA THR A 100 14.34 11.61 29.19
C THR A 100 13.34 11.68 28.04
N THR A 101 13.80 11.75 26.78
CA THR A 101 12.94 11.78 25.61
C THR A 101 12.22 10.45 25.48
N LYS A 102 10.91 10.50 25.40
CA LYS A 102 10.06 9.32 25.24
C LYS A 102 9.59 9.20 23.79
N ILE A 103 9.52 7.97 23.32
CA ILE A 103 9.00 7.62 22.00
C ILE A 103 7.52 7.22 22.17
N GLU A 104 6.69 8.21 22.46
CA GLU A 104 5.25 8.10 22.64
C GLU A 104 4.58 9.41 22.24
N ASN A 105 3.28 9.41 22.02
CA ASN A 105 2.54 10.65 21.79
C ASN A 105 2.57 11.54 23.05
N THR A 106 2.33 12.84 22.88
CA THR A 106 2.34 13.82 23.98
C THR A 106 1.32 13.51 25.08
N ASP A 107 0.25 12.79 24.75
CA ASP A 107 -0.77 12.33 25.71
C ASP A 107 -0.43 10.96 26.32
N GLY A 108 0.72 10.38 26.00
CA GLY A 108 1.17 9.07 26.48
C GLY A 108 0.54 7.88 25.76
N THR A 109 -0.21 8.10 24.67
CA THR A 109 -0.72 7.02 23.84
C THR A 109 0.38 6.43 22.95
N PRO A 110 0.26 5.15 22.55
CA PRO A 110 1.19 4.53 21.62
C PRO A 110 1.21 5.23 20.25
N LEU A 111 2.36 5.18 19.58
CA LEU A 111 2.51 5.68 18.22
C LEU A 111 1.81 4.76 17.23
N MET A 112 0.97 5.33 16.38
CA MET A 112 0.26 4.62 15.32
C MET A 112 1.06 4.67 14.02
N LEU A 113 1.82 3.62 13.72
CA LEU A 113 2.65 3.57 12.51
C LEU A 113 1.80 3.40 11.25
N THR A 114 2.10 4.20 10.24
CA THR A 114 1.45 4.17 8.92
C THR A 114 2.20 3.22 7.98
N ARG A 115 1.50 2.24 7.40
CA ARG A 115 2.06 1.33 6.39
C ARG A 115 2.36 2.07 5.10
N ALA A 116 3.43 1.69 4.41
CA ALA A 116 3.82 2.27 3.12
C ALA A 116 2.96 1.80 1.93
N ILE A 117 1.99 0.94 2.16
CA ILE A 117 1.16 0.29 1.13
C ILE A 117 -0.32 0.38 1.45
N ALA A 118 -1.14 0.19 0.42
CA ALA A 118 -2.57 -0.12 0.50
C ALA A 118 -2.81 -1.62 0.33
N LYS A 119 -3.92 -2.11 0.88
CA LYS A 119 -4.41 -3.48 0.72
C LYS A 119 -5.68 -3.46 -0.12
N MET A 120 -5.80 -4.39 -1.07
CA MET A 120 -7.01 -4.57 -1.89
C MET A 120 -7.52 -6.00 -1.76
N VAL A 121 -8.82 -6.13 -1.52
CA VAL A 121 -9.54 -7.40 -1.41
C VAL A 121 -10.76 -7.35 -2.31
N ILE A 122 -11.09 -8.45 -2.98
CA ILE A 122 -12.32 -8.59 -3.75
C ILE A 122 -13.19 -9.63 -3.06
N VAL A 123 -14.46 -9.31 -2.88
CA VAL A 123 -15.47 -10.19 -2.30
C VAL A 123 -16.62 -10.30 -3.29
N ASN A 124 -16.99 -11.53 -3.67
CA ASN A 124 -18.14 -11.77 -4.53
C ASN A 124 -19.38 -12.10 -3.68
N LYS A 125 -20.42 -11.29 -3.84
CA LYS A 125 -21.76 -11.53 -3.28
C LYS A 125 -22.84 -11.71 -4.35
N ALA A 126 -22.44 -11.67 -5.62
CA ALA A 126 -23.36 -11.86 -6.74
C ALA A 126 -23.74 -13.35 -6.89
N THR A 127 -25.01 -13.65 -7.01
CA THR A 127 -25.49 -15.03 -7.21
C THR A 127 -25.44 -15.48 -8.67
N ASN A 128 -25.22 -14.56 -9.60
CA ASN A 128 -25.17 -14.79 -11.04
C ASN A 128 -23.76 -14.66 -11.64
N PHE A 129 -22.76 -14.63 -10.79
CA PHE A 129 -21.35 -14.47 -11.14
C PHE A 129 -20.48 -15.33 -10.24
N GLU A 130 -19.45 -15.96 -10.78
CA GLU A 130 -18.45 -16.72 -10.04
C GLU A 130 -17.08 -16.01 -10.22
N LEU A 131 -16.50 -15.51 -9.15
CA LEU A 131 -15.17 -14.90 -9.19
C LEU A 131 -14.10 -15.99 -9.24
N LYS A 132 -13.26 -15.98 -10.26
CA LYS A 132 -12.09 -16.88 -10.35
C LYS A 132 -10.85 -16.28 -9.66
N GLY A 133 -10.65 -14.98 -9.82
CA GLY A 133 -9.54 -14.27 -9.20
C GLY A 133 -9.07 -13.06 -10.00
N VAL A 134 -7.90 -12.55 -9.60
CA VAL A 134 -7.23 -11.41 -10.27
C VAL A 134 -6.26 -11.94 -11.31
N VAL A 135 -6.33 -11.44 -12.53
CA VAL A 135 -5.41 -11.78 -13.63
C VAL A 135 -4.25 -10.82 -13.68
N ALA A 136 -4.54 -9.54 -13.49
CA ALA A 136 -3.52 -8.49 -13.50
C ALA A 136 -3.93 -7.26 -12.68
N VAL A 137 -2.95 -6.51 -12.24
CA VAL A 137 -3.13 -5.15 -11.70
C VAL A 137 -2.32 -4.19 -12.56
N MET A 138 -2.98 -3.19 -13.09
CA MET A 138 -2.44 -2.31 -14.11
C MET A 138 -2.03 -0.95 -13.54
N ASN A 139 -1.02 -0.34 -14.14
CA ASN A 139 -0.57 1.02 -13.83
C ASN A 139 -0.16 1.18 -12.35
N VAL A 140 0.60 0.23 -11.85
CA VAL A 140 1.07 0.20 -10.46
C VAL A 140 2.34 1.04 -10.34
N PRO A 141 2.46 1.96 -9.38
CA PRO A 141 3.71 2.63 -9.08
C PRO A 141 4.82 1.63 -8.73
N ARG A 142 5.99 1.80 -9.35
CA ARG A 142 7.13 0.89 -9.15
C ARG A 142 7.81 1.05 -7.79
N GLN A 143 7.66 2.19 -7.17
CA GLN A 143 8.26 2.55 -5.89
C GLN A 143 7.23 3.28 -5.05
N GLY A 144 7.37 3.18 -3.75
CA GLY A 144 6.60 3.97 -2.79
C GLY A 144 7.51 4.72 -1.83
N PRO A 145 7.15 5.93 -1.40
CA PRO A 145 7.87 6.61 -0.34
C PRO A 145 7.84 5.78 0.96
N LEU A 146 8.94 5.77 1.70
CA LEU A 146 8.98 5.13 3.02
C LEU A 146 8.15 5.90 4.04
N HIS A 147 8.05 7.21 3.87
CA HIS A 147 7.16 8.07 4.64
C HIS A 147 6.54 9.14 3.74
N THR A 148 5.34 9.60 4.07
CA THR A 148 4.71 10.77 3.47
C THR A 148 4.10 11.61 4.57
N LEU A 149 4.06 12.91 4.37
CA LEU A 149 3.27 13.79 5.22
C LEU A 149 1.78 13.60 4.89
N ASP A 150 0.93 13.78 5.88
CA ASP A 150 -0.51 13.52 5.77
C ASP A 150 -1.14 14.19 4.54
N GLY A 151 -1.88 13.40 3.79
CA GLY A 151 -2.63 13.84 2.60
C GLY A 151 -1.80 14.08 1.33
N LEU A 152 -0.47 13.88 1.38
CA LEU A 152 0.37 14.01 0.20
C LEU A 152 0.54 12.65 -0.49
N ILE A 153 0.19 12.58 -1.76
CA ILE A 153 0.52 11.47 -2.65
C ILE A 153 1.60 11.95 -3.61
N ARG A 154 2.70 11.19 -3.66
CA ARG A 154 3.78 11.48 -4.59
C ARG A 154 3.29 11.39 -6.03
N ASP A 155 3.66 12.37 -6.86
CA ASP A 155 3.48 12.24 -8.32
C ASP A 155 4.38 11.11 -8.83
N ASN A 156 3.77 10.00 -9.23
CA ASN A 156 4.44 8.81 -9.73
C ASN A 156 3.94 8.38 -11.12
N THR A 157 3.32 9.29 -11.85
CA THR A 157 2.68 9.03 -13.14
C THR A 157 3.64 8.55 -14.24
N SER A 158 4.93 8.80 -14.10
CA SER A 158 5.95 8.40 -15.09
C SER A 158 6.64 7.07 -14.78
N ASN A 159 6.41 6.46 -13.62
CA ASN A 159 7.15 5.29 -13.14
C ASN A 159 6.21 4.14 -12.75
N LEU A 160 5.52 3.59 -13.76
CA LEU A 160 4.50 2.58 -13.59
C LEU A 160 4.95 1.21 -14.10
N THR A 161 4.37 0.16 -13.54
CA THR A 161 4.50 -1.23 -13.96
C THR A 161 3.15 -1.92 -13.88
N GLU A 162 3.11 -3.23 -14.07
CA GLU A 162 1.93 -4.06 -13.87
C GLU A 162 2.30 -5.30 -13.06
N TYR A 163 1.34 -5.84 -12.30
CA TYR A 163 1.43 -7.16 -11.70
C TYR A 163 0.72 -8.16 -12.59
N ARG A 164 1.37 -9.26 -12.94
CA ARG A 164 0.81 -10.38 -13.69
C ARG A 164 1.70 -11.61 -13.55
N ASN A 165 1.14 -12.79 -13.68
CA ASN A 165 1.93 -14.03 -13.62
C ASN A 165 2.74 -14.27 -14.90
N ASP A 166 2.14 -14.00 -16.05
CA ASP A 166 2.78 -14.25 -17.35
C ASP A 166 2.38 -13.20 -18.39
N ALA A 167 3.16 -13.12 -19.46
CA ALA A 167 2.96 -12.12 -20.51
C ALA A 167 1.67 -12.30 -21.31
N ALA A 168 1.08 -13.50 -21.29
CA ALA A 168 -0.14 -13.82 -22.02
C ALA A 168 -1.40 -13.73 -21.14
N TYR A 169 -1.27 -13.41 -19.86
CA TYR A 169 -2.34 -13.39 -18.85
C TYR A 169 -3.11 -14.73 -18.79
N SER A 170 -2.42 -15.84 -19.04
CA SER A 170 -3.01 -17.17 -19.13
C SER A 170 -3.27 -17.82 -17.78
N SER A 171 -2.73 -17.22 -16.71
CA SER A 171 -2.89 -17.70 -15.33
C SER A 171 -3.25 -16.55 -14.38
N LEU A 172 -3.99 -16.88 -13.33
CA LEU A 172 -4.39 -15.94 -12.30
C LEU A 172 -3.15 -15.45 -11.51
N LEU A 173 -3.09 -14.17 -11.26
CA LEU A 173 -2.13 -13.56 -10.32
C LEU A 173 -2.50 -13.89 -8.88
N VAL A 174 -3.81 -13.81 -8.57
CA VAL A 174 -4.41 -14.18 -7.29
C VAL A 174 -5.63 -15.03 -7.55
N GLN A 175 -5.73 -16.18 -6.90
CA GLN A 175 -6.91 -17.03 -6.96
C GLN A 175 -7.90 -16.61 -5.87
N ALA A 176 -9.20 -16.61 -6.20
CA ALA A 176 -10.23 -16.42 -5.19
C ALA A 176 -10.54 -17.74 -4.49
N ASP A 177 -10.67 -17.68 -3.17
CA ASP A 177 -11.11 -18.79 -2.33
C ASP A 177 -12.60 -18.63 -1.97
N PHE A 178 -13.26 -19.73 -1.65
CA PHE A 178 -14.64 -19.68 -1.15
C PHE A 178 -14.63 -19.42 0.35
N ILE A 179 -15.08 -18.22 0.76
CA ILE A 179 -15.09 -17.75 2.16
C ILE A 179 -16.46 -17.14 2.48
N ASP A 180 -17.06 -17.54 3.60
CA ASP A 180 -18.30 -16.96 4.15
C ASP A 180 -19.47 -16.86 3.13
N GLY A 181 -19.60 -17.87 2.29
CA GLY A 181 -20.72 -17.99 1.34
C GLY A 181 -20.50 -17.30 -0.01
N GLY A 182 -19.30 -16.87 -0.33
CA GLY A 182 -18.90 -16.31 -1.63
C GLY A 182 -17.42 -16.47 -1.91
N GLU A 183 -16.99 -16.16 -3.12
CA GLU A 183 -15.56 -16.17 -3.45
C GLU A 183 -14.90 -14.85 -2.99
N SER A 184 -13.66 -14.95 -2.47
CA SER A 184 -12.91 -13.81 -1.96
C SER A 184 -11.41 -13.98 -2.17
N THR A 185 -10.70 -12.85 -2.32
CA THR A 185 -9.23 -12.79 -2.32
C THR A 185 -8.65 -12.41 -0.94
N GLU A 186 -9.41 -12.54 0.14
CA GLU A 186 -8.99 -12.11 1.48
C GLU A 186 -7.76 -12.85 2.00
N ASN A 187 -7.62 -14.14 1.65
CA ASN A 187 -6.46 -14.97 2.02
C ASN A 187 -5.19 -14.60 1.27
N ASP A 188 -5.30 -14.04 0.07
CA ASP A 188 -4.17 -13.57 -0.74
C ASP A 188 -4.49 -12.17 -1.32
N PRO A 189 -4.44 -11.12 -0.50
CA PRO A 189 -4.79 -9.77 -0.93
C PRO A 189 -3.71 -9.17 -1.83
N VAL A 190 -4.14 -8.24 -2.68
CA VAL A 190 -3.24 -7.43 -3.49
C VAL A 190 -2.72 -6.27 -2.67
N TYR A 191 -1.39 -6.10 -2.59
CA TYR A 191 -0.75 -4.96 -1.96
C TYR A 191 -0.14 -4.03 -3.02
N LEU A 192 -0.39 -2.73 -2.87
CA LEU A 192 0.07 -1.69 -3.80
C LEU A 192 0.70 -0.54 -3.03
N TYR A 193 1.68 0.13 -3.64
CA TYR A 193 2.06 1.47 -3.20
C TYR A 193 0.93 2.47 -3.47
N GLU A 194 0.93 3.58 -2.77
CA GLU A 194 0.00 4.67 -3.05
C GLU A 194 0.09 5.10 -4.51
N SER A 195 -1.06 5.46 -5.08
CA SER A 195 -1.17 5.79 -6.50
C SER A 195 -2.08 6.99 -6.71
N ASP A 196 -1.57 7.97 -7.42
CA ASP A 196 -2.36 9.12 -7.89
C ASP A 196 -3.48 8.65 -8.84
N MET A 197 -4.67 9.22 -8.74
CA MET A 197 -5.82 8.87 -9.60
C MET A 197 -5.51 9.00 -11.10
N ARG A 198 -4.59 9.90 -11.48
CA ARG A 198 -4.15 10.08 -12.88
C ARG A 198 -3.49 8.84 -13.46
N ASN A 199 -2.96 7.95 -12.63
CA ASN A 199 -2.39 6.67 -13.06
C ASN A 199 -3.47 5.72 -13.58
N ASN A 200 -4.72 5.90 -13.14
CA ASN A 200 -5.81 4.98 -13.45
C ASN A 200 -5.44 3.52 -13.10
N THR A 201 -4.89 3.33 -11.88
CA THR A 201 -4.58 2.01 -11.35
C THR A 201 -5.86 1.20 -11.27
N HIS A 202 -5.87 -0.04 -11.78
CA HIS A 202 -7.07 -0.88 -11.81
C HIS A 202 -6.71 -2.37 -11.81
N LEU A 203 -7.68 -3.18 -11.39
CA LEU A 203 -7.62 -4.63 -11.42
C LEU A 203 -8.24 -5.14 -12.72
N ILE A 204 -7.70 -6.24 -13.25
CA ILE A 204 -8.38 -7.08 -14.23
C ILE A 204 -8.66 -8.41 -13.54
N ILE A 205 -9.94 -8.76 -13.42
CA ILE A 205 -10.39 -10.01 -12.83
C ILE A 205 -10.90 -10.96 -13.90
N GLN A 206 -10.84 -12.25 -13.60
CA GLN A 206 -11.53 -13.29 -14.35
C GLN A 206 -12.71 -13.79 -13.53
N GLY A 207 -13.84 -13.99 -14.18
CA GLY A 207 -15.01 -14.60 -13.57
C GLY A 207 -15.98 -15.16 -14.58
N ALA A 208 -16.83 -16.10 -14.14
CA ALA A 208 -17.79 -16.75 -14.99
C ALA A 208 -19.17 -16.10 -14.92
N TYR A 209 -19.76 -15.85 -16.09
CA TYR A 209 -21.12 -15.39 -16.27
C TYR A 209 -21.84 -16.26 -17.29
N GLY A 210 -23.00 -16.80 -16.91
CA GLY A 210 -23.74 -17.71 -17.81
C GLY A 210 -22.96 -18.98 -18.17
N GLY A 211 -22.05 -19.44 -17.32
CA GLY A 211 -21.26 -20.66 -17.54
C GLY A 211 -20.03 -20.48 -18.44
N ARG A 212 -19.67 -19.25 -18.79
CA ARG A 212 -18.49 -18.93 -19.60
C ARG A 212 -17.62 -17.89 -18.89
N ASP A 213 -16.30 -18.04 -18.94
CA ASP A 213 -15.32 -17.13 -18.37
C ASP A 213 -15.15 -15.87 -19.22
N TYR A 214 -15.02 -14.73 -18.53
CA TYR A 214 -14.77 -13.41 -19.10
C TYR A 214 -13.82 -12.62 -18.23
N PHE A 215 -13.28 -11.54 -18.79
CA PHE A 215 -12.44 -10.58 -18.09
C PHE A 215 -13.19 -9.28 -17.82
N TYR A 216 -12.97 -8.72 -16.63
CA TYR A 216 -13.64 -7.49 -16.19
C TYR A 216 -12.63 -6.54 -15.62
N LYS A 217 -12.75 -5.26 -15.96
CA LYS A 217 -11.97 -4.18 -15.34
C LYS A 217 -12.67 -3.69 -14.09
N MET A 218 -11.93 -3.60 -13.00
CA MET A 218 -12.36 -2.96 -11.75
C MET A 218 -11.47 -1.76 -11.47
N ALA A 219 -11.96 -0.57 -11.78
CA ALA A 219 -11.27 0.70 -11.51
C ALA A 219 -11.49 1.13 -10.05
N ILE A 220 -10.55 1.90 -9.52
CA ILE A 220 -10.67 2.49 -8.18
C ILE A 220 -11.47 3.78 -8.32
N VAL A 221 -12.77 3.69 -8.09
CA VAL A 221 -13.72 4.79 -8.29
C VAL A 221 -14.57 5.03 -7.06
N ASN A 222 -15.01 6.26 -6.88
CA ASN A 222 -16.02 6.62 -5.89
C ASN A 222 -17.43 6.24 -6.37
N LYS A 223 -18.44 6.50 -5.53
CA LYS A 223 -19.85 6.25 -5.85
C LYS A 223 -20.36 6.98 -7.10
N ASP A 224 -19.71 8.06 -7.50
CA ASP A 224 -20.04 8.85 -8.70
C ASP A 224 -19.22 8.42 -9.93
N VAL A 225 -18.55 7.25 -9.83
CA VAL A 225 -17.70 6.65 -10.88
C VAL A 225 -16.51 7.55 -11.28
N GLN A 226 -16.06 8.40 -10.37
CA GLN A 226 -14.86 9.22 -10.56
C GLN A 226 -13.66 8.47 -9.99
N LEU A 227 -12.54 8.51 -10.71
CA LEU A 227 -11.28 7.91 -10.23
C LEU A 227 -10.87 8.50 -8.88
N MET A 228 -10.36 7.65 -8.01
CA MET A 228 -9.84 8.03 -6.69
C MET A 228 -8.35 7.73 -6.59
N ASP A 229 -7.68 8.46 -5.72
CA ASP A 229 -6.35 8.13 -5.25
C ASP A 229 -6.37 6.82 -4.46
N LEU A 230 -5.34 6.02 -4.62
CA LEU A 230 -5.06 4.89 -3.75
C LEU A 230 -4.11 5.34 -2.64
N GLN A 231 -4.62 5.45 -1.44
CA GLN A 231 -3.87 5.93 -0.28
C GLN A 231 -3.23 4.78 0.47
N ARG A 232 -1.98 4.96 0.93
CA ARG A 232 -1.30 4.03 1.84
C ARG A 232 -2.09 3.83 3.13
N ASN A 233 -1.81 2.76 3.83
CA ASN A 233 -2.43 2.41 5.12
C ASN A 233 -3.96 2.25 5.08
N HIS A 234 -4.56 2.17 3.89
CA HIS A 234 -5.98 1.93 3.70
C HIS A 234 -6.22 0.51 3.15
N SER A 235 -7.35 -0.08 3.56
CA SER A 235 -7.86 -1.32 3.00
C SER A 235 -9.04 -1.01 2.10
N TYR A 236 -8.95 -1.42 0.84
CA TYR A 236 -9.98 -1.27 -0.18
C TYR A 236 -10.65 -2.61 -0.42
N GLN A 237 -11.92 -2.73 -0.08
CA GLN A 237 -12.71 -3.91 -0.36
C GLN A 237 -13.66 -3.64 -1.54
N PHE A 238 -13.48 -4.39 -2.61
CA PHE A 238 -14.35 -4.40 -3.78
C PHE A 238 -15.40 -5.49 -3.58
N THR A 239 -16.65 -5.10 -3.41
CA THR A 239 -17.76 -6.04 -3.26
C THR A 239 -18.54 -6.12 -4.56
N ILE A 240 -18.46 -7.26 -5.25
CA ILE A 240 -19.24 -7.53 -6.45
C ILE A 240 -20.69 -7.82 -6.03
N VAL A 241 -21.61 -7.02 -6.52
CA VAL A 241 -23.05 -7.09 -6.19
C VAL A 241 -23.83 -7.91 -7.21
N THR A 242 -23.55 -7.68 -8.50
CA THR A 242 -24.20 -8.41 -9.60
C THR A 242 -23.43 -8.26 -10.91
N ALA A 243 -23.49 -9.27 -11.75
CA ALA A 243 -23.08 -9.14 -13.15
C ALA A 243 -24.30 -8.84 -14.02
N LYS A 244 -24.22 -7.75 -14.78
CA LYS A 244 -25.30 -7.30 -15.72
C LYS A 244 -25.16 -7.91 -17.10
N GLY A 245 -24.02 -8.54 -17.39
CA GLY A 245 -23.74 -9.14 -18.69
C GLY A 245 -22.35 -9.76 -18.77
N PRO A 246 -22.01 -10.33 -19.94
CA PRO A 246 -20.67 -10.83 -20.18
C PRO A 246 -19.64 -9.71 -20.11
N GLY A 247 -18.45 -10.04 -19.61
CA GLY A 247 -17.29 -9.19 -19.70
C GLY A 247 -16.66 -9.24 -21.09
N TYR A 248 -15.35 -9.08 -21.13
CA TYR A 248 -14.57 -9.13 -22.36
C TYR A 248 -13.95 -10.50 -22.57
N ASP A 249 -13.78 -10.90 -23.83
CA ASP A 249 -13.17 -12.19 -24.18
C ASP A 249 -11.65 -12.19 -23.97
N THR A 250 -11.02 -11.01 -23.94
CA THR A 250 -9.57 -10.87 -23.74
C THR A 250 -9.24 -9.86 -22.64
N VAL A 251 -8.06 -10.02 -22.04
CA VAL A 251 -7.53 -9.06 -21.06
C VAL A 251 -7.31 -7.70 -21.71
N GLU A 252 -6.83 -7.65 -22.96
CA GLU A 252 -6.55 -6.42 -23.70
C GLU A 252 -7.83 -5.58 -23.91
N ASP A 253 -8.94 -6.21 -24.26
CA ASP A 253 -10.22 -5.52 -24.40
C ASP A 253 -10.73 -5.01 -23.05
N ALA A 254 -10.57 -5.80 -21.99
CA ALA A 254 -10.91 -5.37 -20.63
C ALA A 254 -10.06 -4.16 -20.19
N LYS A 255 -8.74 -4.17 -20.43
CA LYS A 255 -7.84 -3.04 -20.15
C LYS A 255 -8.25 -1.76 -20.86
N ALA A 256 -8.61 -1.88 -22.14
CA ALA A 256 -9.02 -0.76 -23.00
C ALA A 256 -10.41 -0.20 -22.63
N SER A 257 -11.19 -0.91 -21.83
CA SER A 257 -12.54 -0.48 -21.45
C SER A 257 -12.53 0.77 -20.55
N LYS A 258 -13.67 1.45 -20.52
CA LYS A 258 -13.85 2.63 -19.64
C LYS A 258 -13.79 2.22 -18.16
N PRO A 259 -13.43 3.14 -17.25
CA PRO A 259 -13.46 2.89 -15.80
C PRO A 259 -14.83 2.46 -15.29
N SER A 260 -15.92 2.98 -15.87
CA SER A 260 -17.29 2.53 -15.62
C SER A 260 -17.56 1.24 -16.40
N ASN A 261 -17.18 0.09 -15.86
CA ASN A 261 -17.59 -1.18 -16.44
C ASN A 261 -19.06 -1.42 -16.12
N THR A 262 -19.92 -1.31 -17.16
CA THR A 262 -21.36 -1.50 -17.01
C THR A 262 -21.78 -2.97 -16.92
N ALA A 263 -20.87 -3.92 -17.21
CA ALA A 263 -21.15 -5.36 -17.17
C ALA A 263 -21.04 -5.95 -15.76
N LEU A 264 -20.35 -5.28 -14.84
CA LEU A 264 -20.15 -5.69 -13.45
C LEU A 264 -20.48 -4.55 -12.50
N ASP A 265 -21.46 -4.75 -11.62
CA ASP A 265 -21.73 -3.83 -10.51
C ASP A 265 -20.89 -4.22 -9.31
N TYR A 266 -20.14 -3.28 -8.78
CA TYR A 266 -19.38 -3.44 -7.55
C TYR A 266 -19.33 -2.13 -6.75
N GLU A 267 -19.17 -2.30 -5.45
CA GLU A 267 -18.98 -1.19 -4.50
C GLU A 267 -17.58 -1.25 -3.91
N ILE A 268 -17.00 -0.11 -3.60
CA ILE A 268 -15.72 -0.03 -2.93
C ILE A 268 -15.94 0.57 -1.54
N SER A 269 -15.64 -0.19 -0.50
CA SER A 269 -15.52 0.30 0.86
C SER A 269 -14.04 0.52 1.20
N VAL A 270 -13.76 1.65 1.84
CA VAL A 270 -12.39 2.02 2.23
C VAL A 270 -12.33 2.07 3.75
N ASP A 271 -11.44 1.29 4.34
CA ASP A 271 -11.18 1.28 5.78
C ASP A 271 -9.75 1.80 6.03
N ASN A 272 -9.65 2.85 6.84
CA ASN A 272 -8.38 3.45 7.26
C ASN A 272 -7.98 3.06 8.69
N ARG A 273 -8.75 2.18 9.37
CA ARG A 273 -8.54 1.80 10.78
C ARG A 273 -7.48 0.72 10.97
N ASP A 274 -6.92 0.20 9.90
CA ASP A 274 -5.88 -0.85 9.93
C ASP A 274 -4.49 -0.28 10.29
N SER A 275 -4.38 0.62 11.26
CA SER A 275 -3.10 1.05 11.80
C SER A 275 -2.58 0.05 12.84
N TYR A 276 -1.26 -0.16 12.89
CA TYR A 276 -0.63 -0.96 13.95
C TYR A 276 -0.38 -0.10 15.17
N GLU A 277 -0.91 -0.53 16.30
CA GLU A 277 -0.50 0.01 17.59
C GLU A 277 0.86 -0.59 17.98
N VAL A 278 1.79 0.27 18.35
CA VAL A 278 3.13 -0.12 18.78
C VAL A 278 3.28 0.18 20.26
N VAL A 279 3.42 -0.87 21.05
CA VAL A 279 3.79 -0.76 22.45
C VAL A 279 5.29 -1.06 22.57
N ALA A 280 6.06 -0.07 22.98
CA ALA A 280 7.50 -0.21 23.15
C ALA A 280 7.93 0.25 24.54
N ASN A 281 8.84 -0.49 25.17
CA ASN A 281 9.63 -0.05 26.29
C ASN A 281 11.12 -0.25 25.99
N ASN A 282 12.00 0.05 26.96
CA ASN A 282 13.44 -0.03 26.74
C ASN A 282 13.95 -1.44 26.36
N ASP A 283 13.20 -2.49 26.66
CA ASP A 283 13.63 -3.89 26.49
C ASP A 283 12.78 -4.66 25.47
N PHE A 284 11.53 -4.21 25.20
CA PHE A 284 10.57 -4.97 24.39
C PHE A 284 9.81 -4.06 23.42
N PHE A 285 9.51 -4.64 22.26
CA PHE A 285 8.72 -4.04 21.21
C PHE A 285 7.64 -5.03 20.78
N LEU A 286 6.39 -4.61 20.82
CA LEU A 286 5.25 -5.38 20.34
C LEU A 286 4.44 -4.54 19.35
N GLY A 287 4.36 -5.01 18.11
CA GLY A 287 3.43 -4.47 17.11
C GLY A 287 2.23 -5.40 17.00
N VAL A 288 1.03 -4.87 17.11
CA VAL A 288 -0.22 -5.62 16.98
C VAL A 288 -1.04 -5.10 15.81
N SER A 289 -1.64 -6.01 15.04
CA SER A 289 -2.43 -5.67 13.85
C SER A 289 -3.85 -5.21 14.15
N ASN A 290 -4.31 -5.37 15.41
CA ASN A 290 -5.62 -4.91 15.88
C ASN A 290 -5.49 -4.23 17.24
N SER A 291 -6.02 -3.02 17.35
CA SER A 291 -6.01 -2.24 18.58
C SER A 291 -7.14 -2.61 19.57
N VAL A 292 -8.01 -3.56 19.23
CA VAL A 292 -9.11 -3.97 20.11
C VAL A 292 -8.83 -5.34 20.69
N PHE A 293 -8.45 -5.39 21.96
CA PHE A 293 -8.42 -6.61 22.76
C PHE A 293 -9.68 -6.68 23.61
N ILE A 294 -10.49 -7.71 23.43
CA ILE A 294 -11.55 -8.05 24.40
C ILE A 294 -10.92 -9.02 25.40
N ALA A 295 -10.53 -8.51 26.57
CA ALA A 295 -10.10 -9.34 27.68
C ALA A 295 -11.34 -9.87 28.42
N TYR A 296 -11.55 -11.17 28.39
CA TYR A 296 -12.49 -11.82 29.30
C TYR A 296 -11.76 -12.11 30.62
N THR A 297 -12.13 -11.42 31.68
CA THR A 297 -11.72 -11.82 33.02
C THR A 297 -12.65 -12.93 33.47
N SER A 298 -12.09 -14.12 33.74
CA SER A 298 -12.74 -15.24 34.39
C SER A 298 -13.02 -14.93 35.86
#